data_32a51b864ca022e6aa70cb2c3ea2c7cf
#
_entry.id   32a51b864ca022e6aa70cb2c3ea2c7cf
#
_cell.length_a   1.000
_cell.length_b   1.000
_cell.length_c   1.000
_cell.angle_alpha   90.00
_cell.angle_beta   90.00
_cell.angle_gamma   90.00
#
_symmetry.space_group_name_H-M   'P 1'
#
loop_
_entity.id
_entity.type
_entity.pdbx_description
1 polymer ?
#
loop_
_entity_poly.entity_id
_entity_poly.type
_entity_poly.pdbx_seq_one_letter_code
_entity_poly.pdbx_strand_id
1 'polypeptide(L)'
;MTMRNISRFVLPGLLLLLSGCEDRPQQTYQWQHSEGSYAATFSADGNFLLSADVDAAARLWDLQNNQVKYSWQSEQKETVRSTTVALAKSSPIAATVEFDTVMLWNTDSGMPENRLTFPLRVKALDISPDGEFLLLALADSTAVYFDIKANRVLQVFEHDGTAVDSPVKHPINTVAISPDGEKALTGGDDRTARLWDLQTGEQLQNWLHGNTVNLVKFDPQSRFAFTAADNDHAYLWSLADGSLQSQLRSSAWPKSLPVPEFPVFNTTTTAVNFSEDGMLLVTGHAAERICVWQLPQGDKLRCWKVTRQNSLNPGMVIQAVAFNANASAVLSIAGTGEAQQWQWR
;
A
#
# COMPACT_ATOMS: atom_id res chain seq x y z
N MET A 1 -44.56 52.01 45.82
CA MET A 1 -44.64 51.16 44.59
C MET A 1 -43.23 50.77 44.22
N THR A 2 -42.83 49.58 44.59
CA THR A 2 -41.48 49.09 44.64
C THR A 2 -41.20 48.27 43.37
N MET A 3 -40.21 48.74 42.58
CA MET A 3 -39.70 47.96 41.42
C MET A 3 -38.64 46.97 41.94
N ARG A 4 -38.88 45.68 41.65
CA ARG A 4 -37.93 44.60 41.92
C ARG A 4 -36.90 44.51 40.78
N ASN A 5 -35.66 44.67 41.14
CA ASN A 5 -34.52 44.37 40.28
C ASN A 5 -34.34 42.84 40.10
N ILE A 6 -34.38 42.37 38.87
CA ILE A 6 -34.03 40.99 38.48
C ILE A 6 -32.59 41.05 38.00
N SER A 7 -31.66 40.60 38.84
CA SER A 7 -30.28 40.39 38.44
C SER A 7 -30.19 39.13 37.54
N ARG A 8 -29.75 39.33 36.29
CA ARG A 8 -29.39 38.27 35.38
C ARG A 8 -28.01 37.77 35.77
N PHE A 9 -27.94 36.54 36.27
CA PHE A 9 -26.70 35.76 36.35
C PHE A 9 -26.31 35.35 34.94
N VAL A 10 -25.25 35.92 34.39
CA VAL A 10 -24.53 35.47 33.20
C VAL A 10 -23.53 34.43 33.69
N LEU A 11 -23.80 33.13 33.41
CA LEU A 11 -22.78 32.10 33.54
C LEU A 11 -21.71 32.35 32.43
N PRO A 12 -20.46 32.45 32.80
CA PRO A 12 -19.41 32.42 31.77
C PRO A 12 -19.35 31.00 31.22
N GLY A 13 -19.79 30.81 29.99
CA GLY A 13 -19.58 29.59 29.23
C GLY A 13 -18.08 29.37 29.07
N LEU A 14 -17.57 28.36 29.78
CA LEU A 14 -16.22 27.85 29.61
C LEU A 14 -16.14 27.23 28.20
N LEU A 15 -15.74 28.02 27.21
CA LEU A 15 -15.33 27.53 25.91
C LEU A 15 -14.04 26.74 26.11
N LEU A 16 -14.17 25.44 26.37
CA LEU A 16 -13.06 24.50 26.21
C LEU A 16 -12.72 24.50 24.71
N LEU A 17 -11.76 25.34 24.36
CA LEU A 17 -11.00 25.19 23.13
C LEU A 17 -10.27 23.85 23.23
N LEU A 18 -10.90 22.79 22.77
CA LEU A 18 -10.22 21.58 22.36
C LEU A 18 -9.37 21.93 21.13
N SER A 19 -8.25 22.61 21.36
CA SER A 19 -7.13 22.61 20.44
C SER A 19 -6.60 21.17 20.45
N GLY A 20 -7.21 20.30 19.64
CA GLY A 20 -6.56 19.09 19.24
C GLY A 20 -5.26 19.51 18.58
N CYS A 21 -4.14 19.26 19.24
CA CYS A 21 -2.84 19.32 18.58
C CYS A 21 -2.93 18.31 17.42
N GLU A 22 -3.21 18.79 16.22
CA GLU A 22 -2.92 18.03 15.02
C GLU A 22 -1.40 17.87 15.02
N ASP A 23 -0.92 16.69 15.32
CA ASP A 23 0.50 16.38 15.26
C ASP A 23 0.97 16.72 13.84
N ARG A 24 1.93 17.62 13.75
CA ARG A 24 2.55 18.00 12.47
C ARG A 24 3.62 16.98 12.11
N PRO A 25 3.87 16.74 10.81
CA PRO A 25 5.02 15.93 10.42
C PRO A 25 6.30 16.55 10.96
N GLN A 26 7.22 15.70 11.39
CA GLN A 26 8.54 16.14 11.88
C GLN A 26 9.34 16.77 10.75
N GLN A 27 9.20 16.24 9.55
CA GLN A 27 9.87 16.70 8.34
C GLN A 27 8.96 16.49 7.14
N THR A 28 8.98 17.46 6.23
CA THR A 28 8.29 17.39 4.94
C THR A 28 9.35 17.57 3.86
N TYR A 29 9.38 16.62 2.94
CA TYR A 29 10.27 16.63 1.80
C TYR A 29 9.47 17.01 0.55
N GLN A 30 9.84 18.06 -0.12
CA GLN A 30 9.39 18.35 -1.47
C GLN A 30 10.46 17.87 -2.45
N TRP A 31 10.17 16.81 -3.13
CA TRP A 31 11.02 16.39 -4.24
C TRP A 31 10.60 17.20 -5.47
N GLN A 32 11.39 18.24 -5.75
CA GLN A 32 11.08 19.31 -6.70
C GLN A 32 10.94 18.87 -8.17
N HIS A 33 11.03 17.56 -8.46
CA HIS A 33 11.09 17.08 -9.83
C HIS A 33 9.89 16.21 -10.23
N SER A 34 8.93 15.94 -9.33
CA SER A 34 7.76 15.18 -9.70
C SER A 34 6.50 16.04 -9.61
N GLU A 35 5.78 16.14 -10.73
CA GLU A 35 4.42 16.69 -10.76
C GLU A 35 3.41 15.78 -10.08
N GLY A 36 3.87 14.70 -9.46
CA GLY A 36 3.14 13.63 -8.81
C GLY A 36 3.66 12.25 -9.23
N SER A 37 3.13 11.21 -8.58
CA SER A 37 3.48 9.83 -8.88
C SER A 37 2.22 8.96 -9.04
N TYR A 38 2.33 7.89 -9.85
CA TYR A 38 1.27 6.90 -10.04
C TYR A 38 1.40 5.74 -9.06
N ALA A 39 2.63 5.38 -8.73
CA ALA A 39 2.94 4.31 -7.78
C ALA A 39 4.24 4.62 -7.06
N ALA A 40 4.38 4.09 -5.86
CA ALA A 40 5.60 4.18 -5.09
C ALA A 40 5.76 2.99 -4.16
N THR A 41 6.99 2.64 -3.84
CA THR A 41 7.33 1.61 -2.84
C THR A 41 8.62 1.97 -2.12
N PHE A 42 8.65 1.70 -0.82
CA PHE A 42 9.87 1.86 -0.02
C PHE A 42 10.69 0.55 -0.01
N SER A 43 12.00 0.68 0.10
CA SER A 43 12.86 -0.46 0.42
C SER A 43 12.53 -1.01 1.82
N ALA A 44 12.87 -2.27 2.06
CA ALA A 44 12.58 -2.94 3.33
C ALA A 44 13.20 -2.23 4.55
N ASP A 45 14.37 -1.64 4.38
CA ASP A 45 15.10 -0.87 5.39
C ASP A 45 14.63 0.60 5.53
N GLY A 46 13.71 1.05 4.66
CA GLY A 46 13.21 2.42 4.64
C GLY A 46 14.23 3.47 4.20
N ASN A 47 15.37 3.07 3.60
CA ASN A 47 16.41 3.99 3.16
C ASN A 47 16.20 4.51 1.74
N PHE A 48 15.48 3.75 0.91
CA PHE A 48 15.18 4.10 -0.47
C PHE A 48 13.68 4.16 -0.72
N LEU A 49 13.30 5.00 -1.66
CA LEU A 49 11.97 5.03 -2.25
C LEU A 49 12.08 4.90 -3.76
N LEU A 50 11.31 4.01 -4.35
CA LEU A 50 11.13 3.91 -5.78
C LEU A 50 9.76 4.51 -6.13
N SER A 51 9.74 5.50 -7.03
CA SER A 51 8.52 6.13 -7.53
C SER A 51 8.39 5.96 -9.04
N ALA A 52 7.16 5.84 -9.52
CA ALA A 52 6.79 5.97 -10.93
C ALA A 52 6.09 7.31 -11.10
N ASP A 53 6.74 8.27 -11.71
CA ASP A 53 6.34 9.66 -11.72
C ASP A 53 5.51 10.04 -12.95
N VAL A 54 4.78 11.14 -12.85
CA VAL A 54 3.87 11.64 -13.91
C VAL A 54 4.63 12.09 -15.15
N ASP A 55 5.89 12.53 -15.01
CA ASP A 55 6.77 12.93 -16.10
C ASP A 55 7.41 11.75 -16.86
N ALA A 56 6.85 10.55 -16.71
CA ALA A 56 7.28 9.30 -17.35
C ALA A 56 8.65 8.79 -16.93
N ALA A 57 9.19 9.23 -15.80
CA ALA A 57 10.39 8.67 -15.20
C ALA A 57 10.04 7.79 -14.01
N ALA A 58 10.83 6.73 -13.81
CA ALA A 58 10.92 6.07 -12.52
C ALA A 58 12.16 6.60 -11.79
N ARG A 59 12.03 6.89 -10.50
CA ARG A 59 13.14 7.46 -9.70
C ARG A 59 13.40 6.64 -8.46
N LEU A 60 14.67 6.32 -8.25
CA LEU A 60 15.15 5.77 -6.99
C LEU A 60 15.73 6.91 -6.15
N TRP A 61 15.09 7.16 -5.02
CA TRP A 61 15.44 8.20 -4.08
C TRP A 61 16.25 7.63 -2.93
N ASP A 62 17.37 8.27 -2.60
CA ASP A 62 18.14 8.03 -1.38
C ASP A 62 17.58 8.96 -0.31
N LEU A 63 16.86 8.39 0.68
CA LEU A 63 16.18 9.14 1.71
C LEU A 63 17.13 9.65 2.81
N GLN A 64 18.27 8.99 2.98
CA GLN A 64 19.30 9.42 3.95
C GLN A 64 19.98 10.71 3.48
N ASN A 65 20.30 10.78 2.18
CA ASN A 65 20.95 11.93 1.58
C ASN A 65 19.96 12.94 0.95
N ASN A 66 18.66 12.63 1.00
CA ASN A 66 17.58 13.43 0.42
C ASN A 66 17.83 13.85 -1.04
N GLN A 67 18.18 12.87 -1.87
CA GLN A 67 18.50 13.09 -3.29
C GLN A 67 18.01 11.95 -4.18
N VAL A 68 17.85 12.24 -5.47
CA VAL A 68 17.64 11.20 -6.49
C VAL A 68 18.95 10.45 -6.69
N LYS A 69 18.93 9.14 -6.42
CA LYS A 69 20.06 8.27 -6.71
C LYS A 69 20.15 7.94 -8.21
N TYR A 70 18.99 7.58 -8.80
CA TYR A 70 18.86 7.29 -10.22
C TYR A 70 17.52 7.80 -10.76
N SER A 71 17.52 8.18 -12.04
CA SER A 71 16.32 8.53 -12.80
C SER A 71 16.32 7.73 -14.09
N TRP A 72 15.35 6.84 -14.22
CA TRP A 72 15.17 5.94 -15.36
C TRP A 72 14.05 6.46 -16.23
N GLN A 73 14.36 6.85 -17.45
CA GLN A 73 13.39 7.35 -18.41
C GLN A 73 12.96 6.23 -19.35
N SER A 74 11.67 6.22 -19.69
CA SER A 74 11.17 5.36 -20.77
C SER A 74 11.81 5.72 -22.10
N GLU A 75 12.19 4.71 -22.88
CA GLU A 75 12.68 4.91 -24.25
C GLU A 75 11.57 5.43 -25.18
N GLN A 76 10.31 5.20 -24.83
CA GLN A 76 9.14 5.65 -25.58
C GLN A 76 8.65 7.02 -25.09
N LYS A 77 9.26 8.05 -25.59
CA LYS A 77 9.28 9.45 -25.10
C LYS A 77 7.95 10.16 -24.82
N GLU A 78 6.77 9.68 -25.19
CA GLU A 78 5.58 10.55 -25.13
C GLU A 78 4.28 9.93 -24.61
N THR A 79 4.15 8.61 -24.46
CA THR A 79 2.83 8.03 -24.14
C THR A 79 2.81 6.92 -23.09
N VAL A 80 3.93 6.35 -22.73
CA VAL A 80 3.98 5.19 -21.83
C VAL A 80 4.54 5.59 -20.47
N ARG A 81 3.69 5.53 -19.46
CA ARG A 81 4.02 5.90 -18.08
C ARG A 81 4.19 4.63 -17.27
N SER A 82 5.19 4.57 -16.41
CA SER A 82 5.29 3.52 -15.41
C SER A 82 4.08 3.58 -14.49
N THR A 83 3.38 2.45 -14.33
CA THR A 83 2.13 2.38 -13.59
C THR A 83 2.23 1.60 -12.29
N THR A 84 3.28 0.78 -12.14
CA THR A 84 3.56 0.03 -10.92
C THR A 84 5.05 -0.22 -10.79
N VAL A 85 5.51 -0.35 -9.56
CA VAL A 85 6.94 -0.51 -9.21
C VAL A 85 7.10 -1.51 -8.08
N ALA A 86 8.22 -2.24 -8.07
CA ALA A 86 8.60 -3.13 -6.98
C ALA A 86 10.10 -3.09 -6.72
N LEU A 87 10.49 -3.40 -5.48
CA LEU A 87 11.88 -3.53 -5.04
C LEU A 87 12.09 -4.92 -4.45
N ALA A 88 13.09 -5.63 -4.92
CA ALA A 88 13.52 -6.87 -4.28
C ALA A 88 14.09 -6.58 -2.89
N LYS A 89 13.88 -7.51 -1.93
CA LYS A 89 14.30 -7.29 -0.55
C LYS A 89 15.76 -7.66 -0.28
N SER A 90 16.24 -8.68 -0.97
CA SER A 90 17.57 -9.29 -0.70
C SER A 90 18.53 -9.18 -1.88
N SER A 91 18.10 -8.54 -2.97
CA SER A 91 18.94 -8.29 -4.15
C SER A 91 18.80 -6.85 -4.63
N PRO A 92 19.80 -6.29 -5.30
CA PRO A 92 19.78 -4.92 -5.77
C PRO A 92 18.96 -4.75 -7.07
N ILE A 93 17.74 -5.31 -7.09
CA ILE A 93 16.85 -5.28 -8.26
C ILE A 93 15.60 -4.42 -7.98
N ALA A 94 15.37 -3.50 -8.88
CA ALA A 94 14.11 -2.75 -8.99
C ALA A 94 13.37 -3.17 -10.27
N ALA A 95 12.05 -3.23 -10.20
CA ALA A 95 11.18 -3.49 -11.34
C ALA A 95 10.24 -2.31 -11.58
N THR A 96 10.10 -1.89 -12.83
CA THR A 96 9.14 -0.87 -13.28
C THR A 96 8.32 -1.42 -14.44
N VAL A 97 7.04 -1.06 -14.50
CA VAL A 97 6.12 -1.52 -15.53
C VAL A 97 5.69 -0.37 -16.42
N GLU A 98 5.88 -0.58 -17.72
CA GLU A 98 5.39 0.30 -18.77
C GLU A 98 4.43 -0.49 -19.66
N PHE A 99 3.14 -0.38 -19.41
CA PHE A 99 2.05 -1.06 -20.11
C PHE A 99 2.17 -2.59 -20.08
N ASP A 100 2.88 -3.20 -21.01
CA ASP A 100 3.12 -4.64 -21.17
C ASP A 100 4.58 -5.05 -20.94
N THR A 101 5.42 -4.08 -20.65
CA THR A 101 6.87 -4.26 -20.52
C THR A 101 7.31 -4.04 -19.08
N VAL A 102 8.04 -5.00 -18.53
CA VAL A 102 8.73 -4.91 -17.24
C VAL A 102 10.20 -4.63 -17.51
N MET A 103 10.70 -3.53 -16.94
CA MET A 103 12.12 -3.20 -16.93
C MET A 103 12.69 -3.56 -15.58
N LEU A 104 13.82 -4.28 -15.57
CA LEU A 104 14.60 -4.58 -14.38
C LEU A 104 15.84 -3.71 -14.35
N TRP A 105 16.09 -3.12 -13.19
CA TRP A 105 17.17 -2.17 -12.97
C TRP A 105 18.01 -2.62 -11.79
N ASN A 106 19.32 -2.49 -11.91
CA ASN A 106 20.23 -2.67 -10.79
C ASN A 106 20.26 -1.39 -9.94
N THR A 107 19.88 -1.49 -8.68
CA THR A 107 19.78 -0.34 -7.76
C THR A 107 21.14 0.16 -7.25
N ASP A 108 22.21 -0.62 -7.42
CA ASP A 108 23.57 -0.20 -7.06
C ASP A 108 24.24 0.58 -8.18
N SER A 109 24.16 0.07 -9.41
CA SER A 109 24.79 0.67 -10.59
C SER A 109 23.88 1.65 -11.35
N GLY A 110 22.54 1.53 -11.18
CA GLY A 110 21.55 2.29 -11.95
C GLY A 110 21.35 1.79 -13.39
N MET A 111 22.00 0.70 -13.79
CA MET A 111 21.95 0.19 -15.15
C MET A 111 20.75 -0.74 -15.34
N PRO A 112 20.16 -0.79 -16.57
CA PRO A 112 19.16 -1.79 -16.89
C PRO A 112 19.79 -3.19 -16.90
N GLU A 113 19.09 -4.17 -16.30
CA GLU A 113 19.51 -5.56 -16.29
C GLU A 113 18.73 -6.42 -17.28
N ASN A 114 17.43 -6.19 -17.38
CA ASN A 114 16.60 -6.98 -18.26
C ASN A 114 15.38 -6.18 -18.73
N ARG A 115 14.84 -6.58 -19.89
CA ARG A 115 13.58 -6.06 -20.45
C ARG A 115 12.71 -7.24 -20.85
N LEU A 116 11.56 -7.37 -20.22
CA LEU A 116 10.61 -8.45 -20.43
C LEU A 116 9.31 -7.87 -20.97
N THR A 117 8.87 -8.35 -22.15
CA THR A 117 7.62 -7.92 -22.77
C THR A 117 6.60 -9.06 -22.69
N PHE A 118 5.45 -8.76 -22.16
CA PHE A 118 4.32 -9.71 -22.00
C PHE A 118 3.29 -9.49 -23.10
N PRO A 119 2.48 -10.50 -23.44
CA PRO A 119 1.47 -10.36 -24.50
C PRO A 119 0.30 -9.44 -24.11
N LEU A 120 0.20 -9.07 -22.82
CA LEU A 120 -0.91 -8.32 -22.25
C LEU A 120 -0.39 -7.24 -21.29
N ARG A 121 -1.20 -6.20 -21.12
CA ARG A 121 -0.91 -5.15 -20.13
C ARG A 121 -0.76 -5.74 -18.74
N VAL A 122 0.32 -5.35 -18.05
CA VAL A 122 0.57 -5.67 -16.64
C VAL A 122 -0.16 -4.62 -15.77
N LYS A 123 -1.00 -5.09 -14.86
CA LYS A 123 -1.79 -4.26 -13.93
C LYS A 123 -1.14 -4.10 -12.57
N ALA A 124 -0.56 -5.19 -12.07
CA ALA A 124 0.15 -5.21 -10.80
C ALA A 124 1.39 -6.11 -10.89
N LEU A 125 2.36 -5.83 -10.07
CA LEU A 125 3.66 -6.49 -10.06
C LEU A 125 4.14 -6.65 -8.62
N ASP A 126 4.73 -7.80 -8.33
CA ASP A 126 5.66 -7.97 -7.22
C ASP A 126 6.87 -8.80 -7.69
N ILE A 127 7.99 -8.65 -6.98
CA ILE A 127 9.25 -9.33 -7.28
C ILE A 127 9.68 -10.16 -6.07
N SER A 128 10.19 -11.37 -6.33
CA SER A 128 10.69 -12.24 -5.26
C SER A 128 11.84 -11.56 -4.47
N PRO A 129 12.05 -11.93 -3.21
CA PRO A 129 13.10 -11.31 -2.38
C PRO A 129 14.49 -11.37 -3.00
N ASP A 130 14.82 -12.46 -3.69
CA ASP A 130 16.10 -12.69 -4.38
C ASP A 130 16.19 -11.99 -5.75
N GLY A 131 15.07 -11.48 -6.27
CA GLY A 131 15.00 -10.83 -7.58
C GLY A 131 14.96 -11.79 -8.78
N GLU A 132 14.75 -13.09 -8.57
CA GLU A 132 14.77 -14.09 -9.64
C GLU A 132 13.41 -14.34 -10.29
N PHE A 133 12.30 -14.01 -9.58
CA PHE A 133 10.95 -14.27 -10.05
C PHE A 133 10.06 -13.03 -9.99
N LEU A 134 9.08 -12.97 -10.90
CA LEU A 134 8.01 -11.96 -10.91
C LEU A 134 6.66 -12.61 -10.68
N LEU A 135 5.79 -11.91 -9.95
CA LEU A 135 4.37 -12.20 -9.91
C LEU A 135 3.62 -11.02 -10.53
N LEU A 136 2.89 -11.29 -11.60
CA LEU A 136 2.27 -10.26 -12.44
C LEU A 136 0.77 -10.49 -12.53
N ALA A 137 -0.05 -9.47 -12.29
CA ALA A 137 -1.46 -9.49 -12.68
C ALA A 137 -1.60 -8.91 -14.09
N LEU A 138 -2.24 -9.65 -14.98
CA LEU A 138 -2.42 -9.30 -16.38
C LEU A 138 -3.86 -8.80 -16.68
N ALA A 139 -4.02 -8.14 -17.82
CA ALA A 139 -5.30 -7.55 -18.21
C ALA A 139 -6.39 -8.58 -18.56
N ASP A 140 -6.04 -9.86 -18.79
CA ASP A 140 -6.97 -10.97 -19.04
C ASP A 140 -7.54 -11.60 -17.77
N SER A 141 -7.32 -10.98 -16.62
CA SER A 141 -7.77 -11.47 -15.30
C SER A 141 -6.97 -12.67 -14.77
N THR A 142 -5.77 -12.88 -15.28
CA THR A 142 -4.83 -13.89 -14.74
C THR A 142 -3.74 -13.23 -13.91
N ALA A 143 -3.13 -13.97 -12.98
CA ALA A 143 -1.84 -13.67 -12.43
C ALA A 143 -0.84 -14.76 -12.84
N VAL A 144 0.38 -14.37 -13.20
CA VAL A 144 1.42 -15.29 -13.64
C VAL A 144 2.65 -15.21 -12.74
N TYR A 145 3.16 -16.35 -12.34
CA TYR A 145 4.46 -16.49 -11.69
C TYR A 145 5.50 -16.82 -12.76
N PHE A 146 6.51 -15.99 -12.87
CA PHE A 146 7.42 -15.94 -13.99
C PHE A 146 8.87 -16.03 -13.54
N ASP A 147 9.64 -16.96 -14.13
CA ASP A 147 11.09 -17.11 -13.95
C ASP A 147 11.81 -16.15 -14.92
N ILE A 148 12.51 -15.16 -14.36
CA ILE A 148 13.20 -14.13 -15.12
C ILE A 148 14.34 -14.72 -15.95
N LYS A 149 15.14 -15.60 -15.36
CA LYS A 149 16.31 -16.20 -15.99
C LYS A 149 15.95 -17.21 -17.07
N ALA A 150 14.97 -18.06 -16.77
CA ALA A 150 14.50 -19.07 -17.74
C ALA A 150 13.56 -18.45 -18.78
N ASN A 151 13.11 -17.21 -18.59
CA ASN A 151 12.16 -16.48 -19.44
C ASN A 151 10.89 -17.29 -19.73
N ARG A 152 10.27 -17.82 -18.70
CA ARG A 152 9.07 -18.67 -18.81
C ARG A 152 8.10 -18.49 -17.65
N VAL A 153 6.81 -18.71 -17.95
CA VAL A 153 5.77 -18.84 -16.93
C VAL A 153 5.93 -20.17 -16.20
N LEU A 154 5.88 -20.14 -14.89
CA LEU A 154 5.88 -21.32 -14.01
C LEU A 154 4.48 -21.69 -13.58
N GLN A 155 3.65 -20.72 -13.17
CA GLN A 155 2.27 -20.92 -12.70
C GLN A 155 1.36 -19.82 -13.26
N VAL A 156 0.07 -20.16 -13.41
CA VAL A 156 -1.01 -19.23 -13.77
C VAL A 156 -2.11 -19.35 -12.73
N PHE A 157 -2.51 -18.22 -12.14
CA PHE A 157 -3.57 -18.13 -11.14
C PHE A 157 -4.76 -17.39 -11.73
N GLU A 158 -5.97 -17.88 -11.45
CA GLU A 158 -7.21 -17.28 -11.94
C GLU A 158 -8.21 -17.09 -10.79
N HIS A 159 -8.94 -15.99 -10.81
CA HIS A 159 -10.09 -15.77 -9.96
C HIS A 159 -11.35 -16.23 -10.70
N ASP A 160 -11.58 -17.54 -10.70
CA ASP A 160 -12.80 -18.10 -11.27
C ASP A 160 -14.00 -17.75 -10.42
N GLY A 161 -15.07 -17.30 -11.09
CA GLY A 161 -16.35 -17.10 -10.41
C GLY A 161 -16.87 -18.42 -9.84
N THR A 162 -17.35 -18.41 -8.60
CA THR A 162 -17.94 -19.59 -7.93
C THR A 162 -19.30 -20.01 -8.51
N ALA A 163 -19.81 -19.27 -9.50
CA ALA A 163 -21.05 -19.62 -10.19
C ALA A 163 -20.78 -20.60 -11.32
N VAL A 164 -21.27 -21.82 -11.19
CA VAL A 164 -21.18 -22.93 -12.15
C VAL A 164 -21.68 -22.56 -13.57
N ASP A 165 -22.41 -21.45 -13.71
CA ASP A 165 -23.06 -21.01 -14.95
C ASP A 165 -22.51 -19.71 -15.56
N SER A 166 -21.44 -19.14 -15.03
CA SER A 166 -20.85 -17.94 -15.62
C SER A 166 -19.33 -18.05 -15.68
N PRO A 167 -18.75 -18.18 -16.89
CA PRO A 167 -17.30 -18.21 -17.11
C PRO A 167 -16.69 -16.79 -17.05
N VAL A 168 -17.24 -15.89 -16.24
CA VAL A 168 -16.71 -14.53 -16.11
C VAL A 168 -15.48 -14.58 -15.22
N LYS A 169 -14.32 -14.38 -15.82
CA LYS A 169 -13.08 -14.16 -15.10
C LYS A 169 -13.11 -12.77 -14.47
N HIS A 170 -12.76 -12.69 -13.20
CA HIS A 170 -12.70 -11.42 -12.49
C HIS A 170 -11.27 -10.87 -12.49
N PRO A 171 -11.09 -9.57 -12.81
CA PRO A 171 -9.78 -8.93 -12.79
C PRO A 171 -9.05 -9.11 -11.46
N ILE A 172 -7.78 -9.50 -11.53
CA ILE A 172 -6.84 -9.46 -10.42
C ILE A 172 -6.20 -8.06 -10.40
N ASN A 173 -6.26 -7.38 -9.26
CA ASN A 173 -5.84 -5.99 -9.12
C ASN A 173 -4.55 -5.84 -8.33
N THR A 174 -4.22 -6.81 -7.48
CA THR A 174 -3.08 -6.75 -6.58
C THR A 174 -2.47 -8.14 -6.40
N VAL A 175 -1.16 -8.18 -6.29
CA VAL A 175 -0.38 -9.41 -6.10
C VAL A 175 0.74 -9.17 -5.08
N ALA A 176 1.15 -10.23 -4.37
CA ALA A 176 2.32 -10.21 -3.51
C ALA A 176 2.97 -11.59 -3.44
N ILE A 177 4.31 -11.63 -3.35
CA ILE A 177 5.11 -12.84 -3.09
C ILE A 177 5.49 -12.83 -1.60
N SER A 178 5.41 -13.98 -0.95
CA SER A 178 5.83 -14.12 0.45
C SER A 178 7.35 -13.96 0.62
N PRO A 179 7.80 -13.47 1.78
CA PRO A 179 9.23 -13.28 2.04
C PRO A 179 10.08 -14.55 1.99
N ASP A 180 9.47 -15.71 2.18
CA ASP A 180 10.12 -17.03 2.01
C ASP A 180 10.14 -17.50 0.53
N GLY A 181 9.43 -16.81 -0.36
CA GLY A 181 9.34 -17.18 -1.78
C GLY A 181 8.44 -18.39 -2.07
N GLU A 182 7.67 -18.88 -1.09
CA GLU A 182 6.89 -20.12 -1.23
C GLU A 182 5.43 -19.87 -1.63
N LYS A 183 4.89 -18.68 -1.31
CA LYS A 183 3.45 -18.38 -1.47
C LYS A 183 3.21 -17.11 -2.25
N ALA A 184 2.04 -17.05 -2.88
CA ALA A 184 1.51 -15.85 -3.50
C ALA A 184 0.19 -15.43 -2.88
N LEU A 185 -0.05 -14.12 -2.85
CA LEU A 185 -1.35 -13.52 -2.59
C LEU A 185 -1.84 -12.85 -3.87
N THR A 186 -3.13 -12.99 -4.14
CA THR A 186 -3.84 -12.24 -5.19
C THR A 186 -5.11 -11.64 -4.61
N GLY A 187 -5.51 -10.47 -5.09
CA GLY A 187 -6.78 -9.82 -4.74
C GLY A 187 -7.46 -9.28 -5.98
N GLY A 188 -8.79 -9.37 -6.05
CA GLY A 188 -9.50 -9.07 -7.27
C GLY A 188 -10.91 -8.49 -7.12
N ASP A 189 -11.55 -8.26 -8.27
CA ASP A 189 -12.90 -7.70 -8.40
C ASP A 189 -14.00 -8.68 -7.94
N ASP A 190 -13.70 -9.97 -7.83
CA ASP A 190 -14.59 -10.97 -7.23
C ASP A 190 -14.75 -10.81 -5.71
N ARG A 191 -14.13 -9.77 -5.15
CA ARG A 191 -14.12 -9.47 -3.71
C ARG A 191 -13.40 -10.53 -2.88
N THR A 192 -12.49 -11.29 -3.49
CA THR A 192 -11.70 -12.28 -2.76
C THR A 192 -10.23 -11.92 -2.74
N ALA A 193 -9.57 -12.27 -1.63
CA ALA A 193 -8.14 -12.43 -1.58
C ALA A 193 -7.83 -13.93 -1.51
N ARG A 194 -6.91 -14.41 -2.32
CA ARG A 194 -6.55 -15.83 -2.40
C ARG A 194 -5.09 -16.04 -2.10
N LEU A 195 -4.81 -17.11 -1.35
CA LEU A 195 -3.47 -17.57 -1.04
C LEU A 195 -3.16 -18.81 -1.88
N TRP A 196 -1.99 -18.83 -2.48
CA TRP A 196 -1.54 -19.87 -3.39
C TRP A 196 -0.19 -20.41 -2.98
N ASP A 197 0.04 -21.68 -3.21
CA ASP A 197 1.35 -22.30 -3.18
C ASP A 197 2.05 -22.07 -4.54
N LEU A 198 3.24 -21.46 -4.54
CA LEU A 198 3.96 -21.12 -5.77
C LEU A 198 4.58 -22.32 -6.44
N GLN A 199 4.87 -23.40 -5.69
CA GLN A 199 5.47 -24.62 -6.25
C GLN A 199 4.42 -25.48 -6.96
N THR A 200 3.26 -25.69 -6.32
CA THR A 200 2.21 -26.58 -6.83
C THR A 200 1.16 -25.88 -7.67
N GLY A 201 0.99 -24.56 -7.47
CA GLY A 201 -0.10 -23.77 -8.05
C GLY A 201 -1.45 -23.95 -7.34
N GLU A 202 -1.48 -24.69 -6.22
CA GLU A 202 -2.72 -24.95 -5.47
C GLU A 202 -3.21 -23.72 -4.71
N GLN A 203 -4.52 -23.49 -4.70
CA GLN A 203 -5.16 -22.49 -3.85
C GLN A 203 -5.25 -23.02 -2.41
N LEU A 204 -4.53 -22.37 -1.51
CA LEU A 204 -4.51 -22.73 -0.08
C LEU A 204 -5.66 -22.09 0.70
N GLN A 205 -6.00 -20.84 0.41
CA GLN A 205 -7.06 -20.09 1.09
C GLN A 205 -7.84 -19.19 0.14
N ASN A 206 -9.08 -18.87 0.52
CA ASN A 206 -9.96 -17.93 -0.17
C ASN A 206 -10.72 -17.09 0.88
N TRP A 207 -10.39 -15.79 0.99
CA TRP A 207 -10.98 -14.87 1.95
C TRP A 207 -11.91 -13.87 1.28
N LEU A 208 -13.19 -13.88 1.67
CA LEU A 208 -14.22 -12.99 1.13
C LEU A 208 -14.19 -11.63 1.83
N HIS A 209 -14.27 -10.57 1.06
CA HIS A 209 -14.39 -9.19 1.47
C HIS A 209 -15.75 -8.57 1.10
N GLY A 210 -16.04 -7.39 1.66
CA GLY A 210 -17.25 -6.65 1.32
C GLY A 210 -17.23 -6.00 -0.07
N ASN A 211 -16.04 -5.77 -0.65
CA ASN A 211 -15.85 -5.09 -1.93
C ASN A 211 -14.57 -5.59 -2.63
N THR A 212 -14.25 -5.02 -3.80
CA THR A 212 -13.03 -5.29 -4.58
C THR A 212 -11.77 -5.21 -3.72
N VAL A 213 -10.95 -6.25 -3.76
CA VAL A 213 -9.67 -6.31 -3.06
C VAL A 213 -8.59 -5.63 -3.89
N ASN A 214 -8.04 -4.53 -3.39
CA ASN A 214 -7.05 -3.71 -4.10
C ASN A 214 -5.67 -3.71 -3.46
N LEU A 215 -5.52 -4.30 -2.28
CA LEU A 215 -4.23 -4.33 -1.61
C LEU A 215 -4.04 -5.62 -0.82
N VAL A 216 -2.95 -6.33 -1.12
CA VAL A 216 -2.51 -7.51 -0.37
C VAL A 216 -1.02 -7.37 -0.03
N LYS A 217 -0.59 -7.89 1.11
CA LYS A 217 0.81 -7.93 1.51
C LYS A 217 1.08 -9.02 2.54
N PHE A 218 2.26 -9.61 2.51
CA PHE A 218 2.74 -10.51 3.57
C PHE A 218 3.48 -9.74 4.66
N ASP A 219 3.42 -10.25 5.90
CA ASP A 219 4.33 -9.81 6.94
C ASP A 219 5.77 -10.31 6.67
N PRO A 220 6.81 -9.62 7.19
CA PRO A 220 8.20 -9.96 6.87
C PRO A 220 8.65 -11.37 7.27
N GLN A 221 7.94 -12.02 8.20
CA GLN A 221 8.24 -13.39 8.65
C GLN A 221 7.29 -14.44 8.09
N SER A 222 6.48 -14.12 7.07
CA SER A 222 5.50 -15.05 6.46
C SER A 222 4.52 -15.67 7.47
N ARG A 223 4.17 -14.94 8.55
CA ARG A 223 3.19 -15.43 9.56
C ARG A 223 1.76 -15.01 9.22
N PHE A 224 1.63 -13.81 8.60
CA PHE A 224 0.35 -13.18 8.34
C PHE A 224 0.23 -12.69 6.91
N ALA A 225 -1.00 -12.72 6.40
CA ALA A 225 -1.42 -12.02 5.20
C ALA A 225 -2.25 -10.79 5.58
N PHE A 226 -1.90 -9.64 5.03
CA PHE A 226 -2.73 -8.43 5.07
C PHE A 226 -3.54 -8.33 3.79
N THR A 227 -4.83 -8.02 3.92
CA THR A 227 -5.72 -7.80 2.78
C THR A 227 -6.62 -6.60 3.03
N ALA A 228 -6.85 -5.78 2.02
CA ALA A 228 -7.76 -4.64 2.10
C ALA A 228 -8.58 -4.48 0.83
N ALA A 229 -9.84 -4.11 1.01
CA ALA A 229 -10.80 -3.87 -0.07
C ALA A 229 -11.31 -2.42 -0.04
N ASP A 230 -11.91 -1.99 -1.16
CA ASP A 230 -12.48 -0.66 -1.29
C ASP A 230 -13.61 -0.44 -0.29
N ASN A 231 -13.54 0.69 0.43
CA ASN A 231 -14.55 1.08 1.42
C ASN A 231 -14.90 -0.02 2.45
N ASP A 232 -13.96 -0.93 2.69
CA ASP A 232 -14.09 -2.02 3.65
C ASP A 232 -13.01 -1.92 4.73
N HIS A 233 -13.07 -2.80 5.72
CA HIS A 233 -11.99 -2.96 6.68
C HIS A 233 -10.79 -3.66 6.03
N ALA A 234 -9.62 -3.41 6.58
CA ALA A 234 -8.47 -4.26 6.31
C ALA A 234 -8.46 -5.44 7.31
N TYR A 235 -7.93 -6.56 6.86
CA TYR A 235 -7.89 -7.79 7.63
C TYR A 235 -6.47 -8.33 7.71
N LEU A 236 -6.17 -8.97 8.83
CA LEU A 236 -4.95 -9.73 9.05
C LEU A 236 -5.32 -11.20 9.24
N TRP A 237 -4.77 -12.07 8.41
CA TRP A 237 -5.05 -13.51 8.39
C TRP A 237 -3.82 -14.27 8.81
N SER A 238 -3.99 -15.32 9.62
CA SER A 238 -2.93 -16.26 9.97
C SER A 238 -2.61 -17.16 8.78
N LEU A 239 -1.34 -17.24 8.37
CA LEU A 239 -0.93 -18.15 7.29
C LEU A 239 -0.82 -19.61 7.76
N ALA A 240 -0.79 -19.86 9.07
CA ALA A 240 -0.68 -21.20 9.63
C ALA A 240 -1.97 -22.02 9.42
N ASP A 241 -3.13 -21.35 9.50
CA ASP A 241 -4.43 -22.02 9.47
C ASP A 241 -5.50 -21.27 8.64
N GLY A 242 -5.16 -20.12 8.04
CA GLY A 242 -6.08 -19.28 7.28
C GLY A 242 -7.10 -18.50 8.11
N SER A 243 -7.03 -18.55 9.45
CA SER A 243 -8.00 -17.90 10.32
C SER A 243 -7.83 -16.39 10.37
N LEU A 244 -8.94 -15.68 10.63
CA LEU A 244 -8.92 -14.23 10.85
C LEU A 244 -8.23 -13.92 12.19
N GLN A 245 -7.08 -13.24 12.12
CA GLN A 245 -6.32 -12.82 13.28
C GLN A 245 -6.84 -11.50 13.85
N SER A 246 -7.05 -10.50 12.99
CA SER A 246 -7.60 -9.19 13.41
C SER A 246 -8.24 -8.44 12.28
N GLN A 247 -9.18 -7.55 12.63
CA GLN A 247 -9.84 -6.60 11.74
C GLN A 247 -9.37 -5.19 12.08
N LEU A 248 -8.75 -4.51 11.11
CA LEU A 248 -8.19 -3.17 11.26
C LEU A 248 -9.22 -2.12 10.85
N ARG A 249 -9.78 -1.42 11.84
CA ARG A 249 -10.82 -0.41 11.61
C ARG A 249 -10.21 0.98 11.55
N SER A 250 -10.14 1.56 10.37
CA SER A 250 -9.63 2.93 10.16
C SER A 250 -10.58 4.02 10.63
N SER A 251 -11.87 3.69 10.87
CA SER A 251 -12.88 4.66 11.32
C SER A 251 -12.52 5.27 12.69
N ALA A 252 -12.91 6.53 12.91
CA ALA A 252 -12.74 7.22 14.18
C ALA A 252 -13.74 6.75 15.26
N TRP A 253 -14.63 5.78 14.94
CA TRP A 253 -15.68 5.32 15.86
C TRP A 253 -15.08 4.49 17.00
N PRO A 254 -15.37 4.82 18.28
CA PRO A 254 -14.84 4.06 19.42
C PRO A 254 -15.31 2.60 19.39
N LYS A 255 -14.40 1.65 19.64
CA LYS A 255 -14.74 0.21 19.76
C LYS A 255 -15.81 -0.08 20.83
N SER A 256 -15.91 0.79 21.85
CA SER A 256 -16.84 0.66 23.00
C SER A 256 -18.29 1.07 22.73
N LEU A 257 -18.56 1.73 21.62
CA LEU A 257 -19.90 2.17 21.27
C LEU A 257 -20.52 1.25 20.23
N PRO A 258 -21.85 1.00 20.27
CA PRO A 258 -22.51 0.25 19.21
C PRO A 258 -22.30 0.97 17.87
N VAL A 259 -22.05 0.19 16.82
CA VAL A 259 -21.90 0.73 15.46
C VAL A 259 -23.22 1.42 15.09
N PRO A 260 -23.23 2.70 14.70
CA PRO A 260 -24.45 3.38 14.32
C PRO A 260 -25.08 2.68 13.09
N GLU A 261 -26.41 2.71 13.00
CA GLU A 261 -27.17 2.16 11.86
C GLU A 261 -26.83 2.85 10.53
N PHE A 262 -26.17 4.01 10.58
CA PHE A 262 -25.63 4.69 9.39
C PHE A 262 -24.29 4.07 8.98
N PRO A 263 -24.03 3.91 7.66
CA PRO A 263 -22.75 3.38 7.20
C PRO A 263 -21.62 4.28 7.73
N VAL A 264 -20.80 3.74 8.61
CA VAL A 264 -19.55 4.35 8.98
C VAL A 264 -18.69 4.24 7.73
N PHE A 265 -18.41 5.36 7.09
CA PHE A 265 -17.56 5.38 5.89
C PHE A 265 -16.18 4.85 6.27
N ASN A 266 -15.93 3.60 5.91
CA ASN A 266 -14.59 3.05 5.92
C ASN A 266 -13.80 3.75 4.81
N THR A 267 -12.60 4.12 5.10
CA THR A 267 -11.73 4.72 4.08
C THR A 267 -10.91 3.61 3.43
N THR A 268 -10.90 3.56 2.10
CA THR A 268 -10.05 2.64 1.35
C THR A 268 -8.60 2.75 1.83
N THR A 269 -8.01 1.60 2.19
CA THR A 269 -6.58 1.51 2.48
C THR A 269 -5.83 1.43 1.16
N THR A 270 -4.90 2.35 0.94
CA THR A 270 -4.20 2.50 -0.34
C THR A 270 -2.73 2.11 -0.26
N ALA A 271 -2.18 2.07 0.95
CA ALA A 271 -0.80 1.69 1.19
C ALA A 271 -0.67 0.94 2.51
N VAL A 272 0.26 0.01 2.58
CA VAL A 272 0.57 -0.77 3.78
C VAL A 272 2.04 -1.14 3.84
N ASN A 273 2.61 -1.13 5.04
CA ASN A 273 3.90 -1.74 5.30
C ASN A 273 3.99 -2.25 6.74
N PHE A 274 4.82 -3.27 6.95
CA PHE A 274 5.13 -3.82 8.25
C PHE A 274 6.47 -3.26 8.76
N SER A 275 6.63 -3.20 10.07
CA SER A 275 7.97 -3.08 10.67
C SER A 275 8.77 -4.37 10.41
N GLU A 276 10.09 -4.28 10.42
CA GLU A 276 10.98 -5.41 10.15
C GLU A 276 10.74 -6.61 11.07
N ASP A 277 10.42 -6.34 12.35
CA ASP A 277 10.07 -7.36 13.34
C ASP A 277 8.63 -7.91 13.18
N GLY A 278 7.83 -7.33 12.27
CA GLY A 278 6.43 -7.68 12.05
C GLY A 278 5.50 -7.43 13.23
N MET A 279 5.94 -6.65 14.23
CA MET A 279 5.12 -6.32 15.41
C MET A 279 4.24 -5.09 15.22
N LEU A 280 4.55 -4.30 14.20
CA LEU A 280 3.83 -3.09 13.84
C LEU A 280 3.40 -3.13 12.39
N LEU A 281 2.29 -2.46 12.12
CA LEU A 281 1.80 -2.21 10.77
C LEU A 281 1.53 -0.72 10.62
N VAL A 282 1.87 -0.16 9.48
CA VAL A 282 1.45 1.19 9.07
C VAL A 282 0.55 1.10 7.86
N THR A 283 -0.54 1.85 7.86
CA THR A 283 -1.49 1.94 6.74
C THR A 283 -1.66 3.39 6.30
N GLY A 284 -1.69 3.59 4.98
CA GLY A 284 -2.09 4.82 4.33
C GLY A 284 -3.50 4.69 3.75
N HIS A 285 -4.26 5.77 3.73
CA HIS A 285 -5.66 5.76 3.30
C HIS A 285 -5.96 6.85 2.28
N ALA A 286 -6.99 6.62 1.46
CA ALA A 286 -7.47 7.60 0.48
C ALA A 286 -7.95 8.92 1.12
N ALA A 287 -8.31 8.90 2.42
CA ALA A 287 -8.74 10.08 3.18
C ALA A 287 -7.57 10.84 3.85
N GLU A 288 -6.37 10.78 3.27
CA GLU A 288 -5.19 11.51 3.78
C GLU A 288 -4.81 11.13 5.21
N ARG A 289 -5.05 9.89 5.59
CA ARG A 289 -4.74 9.38 6.92
C ARG A 289 -3.63 8.35 6.86
N ILE A 290 -2.80 8.35 7.89
CA ILE A 290 -1.79 7.34 8.15
C ILE A 290 -2.05 6.82 9.55
N CYS A 291 -2.11 5.49 9.72
CA CYS A 291 -2.34 4.86 11.03
C CYS A 291 -1.28 3.81 11.32
N VAL A 292 -0.85 3.72 12.57
CA VAL A 292 0.03 2.67 13.09
C VAL A 292 -0.77 1.74 14.00
N TRP A 293 -0.52 0.45 13.85
CA TRP A 293 -1.23 -0.63 14.52
C TRP A 293 -0.25 -1.56 15.21
N GLN A 294 -0.65 -2.07 16.40
CA GLN A 294 0.04 -3.14 17.10
C GLN A 294 -0.46 -4.49 16.58
N LEU A 295 0.46 -5.37 16.22
CA LEU A 295 0.15 -6.72 15.77
C LEU A 295 0.51 -7.76 16.84
N PRO A 296 -0.17 -8.91 16.84
CA PRO A 296 -1.26 -9.34 15.93
C PRO A 296 -2.65 -8.85 16.34
N GLN A 297 -2.81 -8.13 17.46
CA GLN A 297 -4.11 -7.76 18.03
C GLN A 297 -4.90 -6.78 17.14
N GLY A 298 -4.21 -6.04 16.26
CA GLY A 298 -4.83 -5.02 15.42
C GLY A 298 -5.26 -3.77 16.20
N ASP A 299 -4.60 -3.50 17.35
CA ASP A 299 -4.86 -2.31 18.13
C ASP A 299 -4.28 -1.07 17.48
N LYS A 300 -5.14 -0.08 17.25
CA LYS A 300 -4.75 1.19 16.67
C LYS A 300 -3.99 2.01 17.69
N LEU A 301 -2.70 2.24 17.44
CA LEU A 301 -1.82 2.99 18.33
C LEU A 301 -1.91 4.50 18.08
N ARG A 302 -1.80 4.93 16.82
CA ARG A 302 -1.80 6.34 16.46
C ARG A 302 -2.26 6.53 15.01
N CYS A 303 -2.91 7.67 14.74
CA CYS A 303 -3.22 8.11 13.39
C CYS A 303 -2.92 9.59 13.24
N TRP A 304 -2.46 9.98 12.04
CA TRP A 304 -2.27 11.36 11.63
C TRP A 304 -3.10 11.66 10.40
N LYS A 305 -3.44 12.92 10.24
CA LYS A 305 -3.93 13.45 8.98
C LYS A 305 -2.76 14.10 8.27
N VAL A 306 -2.53 13.71 7.02
CA VAL A 306 -1.49 14.32 6.20
C VAL A 306 -1.86 15.78 5.94
N THR A 307 -0.95 16.69 6.26
CA THR A 307 -1.18 18.13 6.07
C THR A 307 -0.86 18.50 4.62
N ARG A 308 -1.78 19.21 3.98
CA ARG A 308 -1.58 19.77 2.63
C ARG A 308 -0.80 21.07 2.73
N GLN A 309 0.20 21.26 1.90
CA GLN A 309 0.87 22.56 1.77
C GLN A 309 -0.02 23.60 1.09
N ASN A 310 -0.92 23.15 0.20
CA ASN A 310 -1.86 24.03 -0.48
C ASN A 310 -3.29 23.45 -0.36
N SER A 311 -4.18 24.21 0.28
CA SER A 311 -5.58 23.80 0.47
C SER A 311 -6.40 23.68 -0.82
N LEU A 312 -5.88 24.19 -1.93
CA LEU A 312 -6.53 24.13 -3.25
C LEU A 312 -6.22 22.85 -4.02
N ASN A 313 -5.26 22.04 -3.56
CA ASN A 313 -4.99 20.76 -4.20
C ASN A 313 -6.12 19.76 -3.92
N PRO A 314 -6.51 18.94 -4.93
CA PRO A 314 -7.46 17.86 -4.73
C PRO A 314 -6.93 16.89 -3.65
N GLY A 315 -7.84 16.13 -3.02
CA GLY A 315 -7.49 15.18 -1.97
C GLY A 315 -6.33 14.28 -2.34
N MET A 316 -5.38 14.11 -1.42
CA MET A 316 -4.16 13.35 -1.66
C MET A 316 -4.35 11.88 -1.25
N VAL A 317 -4.16 10.96 -2.19
CA VAL A 317 -4.09 9.53 -1.89
C VAL A 317 -2.68 9.22 -1.39
N ILE A 318 -2.58 8.51 -0.27
CA ILE A 318 -1.30 7.99 0.22
C ILE A 318 -0.90 6.80 -0.64
N GLN A 319 0.20 6.89 -1.35
CA GLN A 319 0.64 5.86 -2.30
C GLN A 319 1.58 4.84 -1.68
N ALA A 320 2.45 5.27 -0.77
CA ALA A 320 3.28 4.35 -0.02
C ALA A 320 3.51 4.85 1.40
N VAL A 321 3.73 3.90 2.29
CA VAL A 321 4.11 4.12 3.70
C VAL A 321 5.21 3.13 4.09
N ALA A 322 6.09 3.53 5.01
CA ALA A 322 7.08 2.66 5.60
C ALA A 322 7.43 3.08 7.02
N PHE A 323 8.05 2.18 7.76
CA PHE A 323 8.83 2.55 8.94
C PHE A 323 10.26 2.89 8.51
N ASN A 324 10.90 3.79 9.23
CA ASN A 324 12.36 3.91 9.16
C ASN A 324 13.03 2.69 9.82
N ALA A 325 14.33 2.49 9.60
CA ALA A 325 15.06 1.28 9.99
C ALA A 325 14.89 0.86 11.46
N ASN A 326 14.70 1.80 12.39
CA ASN A 326 14.50 1.50 13.82
C ASN A 326 13.03 1.57 14.27
N ALA A 327 12.11 1.67 13.33
CA ALA A 327 10.66 1.80 13.56
C ALA A 327 10.28 2.93 14.55
N SER A 328 11.09 3.99 14.65
CA SER A 328 10.80 5.17 15.50
C SER A 328 9.97 6.23 14.78
N ALA A 329 10.01 6.22 13.45
CA ALA A 329 9.28 7.14 12.60
C ALA A 329 8.58 6.40 11.46
N VAL A 330 7.53 7.01 10.95
CA VAL A 330 6.78 6.59 9.76
C VAL A 330 7.11 7.53 8.62
N LEU A 331 7.37 6.98 7.47
CA LEU A 331 7.53 7.66 6.20
C LEU A 331 6.25 7.50 5.37
N SER A 332 5.86 8.52 4.64
CA SER A 332 4.72 8.46 3.73
C SER A 332 4.99 9.27 2.48
N ILE A 333 4.44 8.84 1.35
CA ILE A 333 4.39 9.62 0.12
C ILE A 333 2.96 9.69 -0.40
N ALA A 334 2.55 10.88 -0.80
CA ALA A 334 1.27 11.15 -1.44
C ALA A 334 1.40 11.22 -2.97
N GLY A 335 0.30 11.04 -3.68
CA GLY A 335 0.24 11.10 -5.14
C GLY A 335 0.68 12.44 -5.75
N THR A 336 0.80 13.48 -4.94
CA THR A 336 1.37 14.78 -5.33
C THR A 336 2.90 14.81 -5.34
N GLY A 337 3.58 13.70 -4.98
CA GLY A 337 5.04 13.65 -4.81
C GLY A 337 5.53 14.23 -3.47
N GLU A 338 4.62 14.64 -2.58
CA GLU A 338 4.98 15.13 -1.25
C GLU A 338 5.24 13.95 -0.32
N ALA A 339 6.45 13.90 0.28
CA ALA A 339 6.80 12.93 1.28
C ALA A 339 6.90 13.57 2.66
N GLN A 340 6.46 12.84 3.68
CA GLN A 340 6.42 13.30 5.06
C GLN A 340 6.96 12.24 6.00
N GLN A 341 7.65 12.70 7.04
CA GLN A 341 8.12 11.86 8.14
C GLN A 341 7.38 12.22 9.42
N TRP A 342 6.88 11.21 10.11
CA TRP A 342 6.07 11.32 11.32
C TRP A 342 6.74 10.60 12.46
N GLN A 343 6.99 11.29 13.57
CA GLN A 343 7.45 10.67 14.81
C GLN A 343 6.27 10.06 15.54
N TRP A 344 6.36 8.79 15.93
CA TRP A 344 5.27 8.13 16.61
C TRP A 344 5.65 7.60 18.02
N ARG A 345 6.93 7.50 18.33
CA ARG A 345 7.53 7.23 19.64
C ARG A 345 8.33 8.38 20.14
#